data_7c78c36a68fe241ba208a8cf60329080
#
_entry.id   7c78c36a68fe241ba208a8cf60329080
#
_cell.length_a   1.000
_cell.length_b   1.000
_cell.length_c   1.000
_cell.angle_alpha   90.00
_cell.angle_beta   90.00
_cell.angle_gamma   90.00
#
_symmetry.space_group_name_H-M   'P 1'
#
loop_
_entity.id
_entity.type
_entity.pdbx_description
1 polymer ?
#
loop_
_entity_poly.entity_id
_entity_poly.type
_entity_poly.pdbx_seq_one_letter_code
_entity_poly.pdbx_strand_id
1 'polypeptide(L)'
;MTATRKIVAGLFISLDGVVEAPESWHFPYLNEEMQAAVGEMHAAADTLLLGRVTYESFASVWPHQTGELADQLNGIPKLVASTTLGEPEWQNSTLLDGDVTGALAELKRQPGKNIQLSGSITLTRTLLHAGLIDELRLMVHPIVLGSGQRLFTEGTGRVPLKLTGSTTFSTGVIDLAYRPA
;
A
#
# COMPACT_ATOMS: atom_id res chain seq x y z
N MET A 1 -0.38 26.79 8.20
CA MET A 1 -1.26 25.61 8.21
C MET A 1 -0.34 24.38 8.16
N THR A 2 -0.27 23.60 9.22
CA THR A 2 0.45 22.32 9.19
C THR A 2 -0.26 21.40 8.21
N ALA A 3 0.46 20.92 7.21
CA ALA A 3 -0.09 19.97 6.24
C ALA A 3 -0.55 18.71 7.00
N THR A 4 -1.81 18.35 6.82
CA THR A 4 -2.34 17.09 7.33
C THR A 4 -1.68 15.93 6.60
N ARG A 5 -1.35 14.87 7.30
CA ARG A 5 -0.77 13.66 6.72
C ARG A 5 -1.76 13.00 5.76
N LYS A 6 -1.27 12.48 4.66
CA LYS A 6 -2.08 11.73 3.70
C LYS A 6 -1.84 10.23 3.86
N ILE A 7 -2.90 9.45 3.69
CA ILE A 7 -2.78 8.00 3.48
C ILE A 7 -2.75 7.75 1.97
N VAL A 8 -1.61 7.24 1.51
CA VAL A 8 -1.38 6.85 0.11
C VAL A 8 -1.36 5.32 0.06
N ALA A 9 -2.32 4.72 -0.62
CA ALA A 9 -2.37 3.27 -0.81
C ALA A 9 -1.76 2.91 -2.17
N GLY A 10 -0.75 2.05 -2.17
CA GLY A 10 -0.08 1.57 -3.38
C GLY A 10 -0.22 0.07 -3.53
N LEU A 11 -0.72 -0.40 -4.68
CA LEU A 11 -0.90 -1.81 -4.97
C LEU A 11 -0.48 -2.15 -6.41
N PHE A 12 0.16 -3.32 -6.56
CA PHE A 12 0.25 -3.99 -7.85
C PHE A 12 -1.05 -4.72 -8.11
N ILE A 13 -1.59 -4.57 -9.30
CA ILE A 13 -2.89 -5.13 -9.68
C ILE A 13 -2.81 -5.70 -11.09
N SER A 14 -3.39 -6.88 -11.29
CA SER A 14 -3.56 -7.46 -12.62
C SER A 14 -4.67 -6.75 -13.40
N LEU A 15 -4.73 -6.99 -14.70
CA LEU A 15 -5.77 -6.40 -15.56
C LEU A 15 -7.19 -6.85 -15.15
N ASP A 16 -7.33 -8.04 -14.60
CA ASP A 16 -8.61 -8.57 -14.07
C ASP A 16 -8.81 -8.29 -12.57
N GLY A 17 -8.00 -7.40 -11.97
CA GLY A 17 -8.21 -6.83 -10.64
C GLY A 17 -7.64 -7.63 -9.48
N VAL A 18 -6.83 -8.65 -9.71
CA VAL A 18 -6.18 -9.44 -8.67
C VAL A 18 -5.01 -8.67 -8.07
N VAL A 19 -4.95 -8.65 -6.75
CA VAL A 19 -3.91 -7.98 -5.95
C VAL A 19 -3.21 -8.91 -4.96
N GLU A 20 -3.59 -10.18 -4.95
CA GLU A 20 -3.00 -11.21 -4.09
C GLU A 20 -1.65 -11.66 -4.61
N ALA A 21 -0.71 -11.93 -3.68
CA ALA A 21 0.60 -12.53 -3.94
C ALA A 21 1.33 -11.95 -5.16
N PRO A 22 1.53 -10.61 -5.24
CA PRO A 22 2.13 -9.98 -6.41
C PRO A 22 3.55 -10.50 -6.69
N GLU A 23 4.26 -10.98 -5.68
CA GLU A 23 5.58 -11.62 -5.81
C GLU A 23 5.57 -12.84 -6.75
N SER A 24 4.42 -13.45 -6.97
CA SER A 24 4.31 -14.62 -7.86
C SER A 24 4.16 -14.25 -9.34
N TRP A 25 3.84 -12.99 -9.68
CA TRP A 25 3.52 -12.63 -11.06
C TRP A 25 4.03 -11.26 -11.54
N HIS A 26 4.46 -10.35 -10.64
CA HIS A 26 4.84 -8.99 -11.06
C HIS A 26 6.29 -8.88 -11.55
N PHE A 27 7.20 -9.75 -11.11
CA PHE A 27 8.64 -9.64 -11.42
C PHE A 27 9.00 -9.56 -12.91
N PRO A 28 8.32 -10.24 -13.85
CA PRO A 28 8.60 -10.07 -15.28
C PRO A 28 8.39 -8.64 -15.80
N TYR A 29 7.65 -7.81 -15.06
CA TYR A 29 7.35 -6.42 -15.41
C TYR A 29 8.17 -5.41 -14.61
N LEU A 30 9.02 -5.87 -13.69
CA LEU A 30 9.84 -5.01 -12.87
C LEU A 30 10.95 -4.38 -13.71
N ASN A 31 11.02 -3.05 -13.71
CA ASN A 31 12.06 -2.28 -14.39
C ASN A 31 12.44 -1.04 -13.57
N GLU A 32 13.38 -0.24 -14.07
CA GLU A 32 13.85 0.97 -13.39
C GLU A 32 12.73 2.00 -13.18
N GLU A 33 11.79 2.13 -14.13
CA GLU A 33 10.66 3.06 -14.03
C GLU A 33 9.74 2.68 -12.85
N MET A 34 9.43 1.39 -12.69
CA MET A 34 8.63 0.90 -11.58
C MET A 34 9.38 1.05 -10.25
N GLN A 35 10.67 0.72 -10.21
CA GLN A 35 11.50 0.87 -9.01
C GLN A 35 11.55 2.33 -8.58
N ALA A 36 11.73 3.27 -9.50
CA ALA A 36 11.73 4.70 -9.22
C ALA A 36 10.37 5.16 -8.66
N ALA A 37 9.26 4.77 -9.28
CA ALA A 37 7.92 5.13 -8.82
C ALA A 37 7.59 4.58 -7.42
N VAL A 38 7.98 3.34 -7.13
CA VAL A 38 7.85 2.73 -5.79
C VAL A 38 8.76 3.45 -4.79
N GLY A 39 10.00 3.72 -5.16
CA GLY A 39 10.95 4.45 -4.33
C GLY A 39 10.46 5.86 -3.95
N GLU A 40 9.88 6.59 -4.90
CA GLU A 40 9.29 7.91 -4.67
C GLU A 40 8.12 7.86 -3.67
N MET A 41 7.24 6.85 -3.77
CA MET A 41 6.15 6.67 -2.81
C MET A 41 6.67 6.45 -1.39
N HIS A 42 7.71 5.61 -1.24
CA HIS A 42 8.31 5.35 0.07
C HIS A 42 9.08 6.57 0.60
N ALA A 43 9.81 7.29 -0.23
CA ALA A 43 10.55 8.50 0.17
C ALA A 43 9.62 9.65 0.61
N ALA A 44 8.39 9.70 0.06
CA ALA A 44 7.37 10.67 0.45
C ALA A 44 6.68 10.32 1.78
N ALA A 45 6.94 9.16 2.36
CA ALA A 45 6.34 8.69 3.61
C ALA A 45 7.33 8.72 4.78
N ASP A 46 6.80 8.80 5.98
CA ASP A 46 7.54 8.60 7.24
C ASP A 46 6.94 7.47 8.09
N THR A 47 5.91 6.84 7.60
CA THR A 47 5.21 5.73 8.27
C THR A 47 4.72 4.73 7.23
N LEU A 48 4.99 3.45 7.45
CA LEU A 48 4.47 2.36 6.65
C LEU A 48 3.29 1.72 7.38
N LEU A 49 2.15 1.59 6.70
CA LEU A 49 0.95 0.95 7.21
C LEU A 49 0.75 -0.39 6.51
N LEU A 50 0.60 -1.44 7.28
CA LEU A 50 0.49 -2.82 6.81
C LEU A 50 -0.68 -3.54 7.51
N GLY A 51 -1.38 -4.38 6.78
CA GLY A 51 -2.19 -5.42 7.39
C GLY A 51 -1.34 -6.64 7.75
N ARG A 52 -1.89 -7.57 8.52
CA ARG A 52 -1.15 -8.74 9.03
C ARG A 52 -0.46 -9.55 7.94
N VAL A 53 -1.17 -9.94 6.90
CA VAL A 53 -0.63 -10.81 5.84
C VAL A 53 0.55 -10.15 5.11
N THR A 54 0.41 -8.88 4.77
CA THR A 54 1.50 -8.11 4.14
C THR A 54 2.66 -7.91 5.08
N TYR A 55 2.38 -7.64 6.37
CA TYR A 55 3.41 -7.54 7.39
C TYR A 55 4.23 -8.83 7.52
N GLU A 56 3.57 -9.98 7.66
CA GLU A 56 4.23 -11.29 7.77
C GLU A 56 5.10 -11.59 6.54
N SER A 57 4.59 -11.32 5.33
CA SER A 57 5.35 -11.46 4.09
C SER A 57 6.58 -10.54 4.07
N PHE A 58 6.43 -9.27 4.39
CA PHE A 58 7.52 -8.30 4.39
C PHE A 58 8.55 -8.61 5.48
N ALA A 59 8.11 -8.95 6.68
CA ALA A 59 8.97 -9.28 7.82
C ALA A 59 9.81 -10.55 7.57
N SER A 60 9.35 -11.46 6.74
CA SER A 60 10.10 -12.66 6.36
C SER A 60 11.22 -12.39 5.35
N VAL A 61 11.17 -11.27 4.64
CA VAL A 61 12.08 -10.96 3.52
C VAL A 61 13.01 -9.79 3.84
N TRP A 62 12.45 -8.62 4.17
CA TRP A 62 13.20 -7.36 4.22
C TRP A 62 14.29 -7.27 5.28
N PRO A 63 14.15 -7.87 6.50
CA PRO A 63 15.25 -7.90 7.48
C PRO A 63 16.53 -8.59 6.99
N HIS A 64 16.40 -9.45 5.97
CA HIS A 64 17.51 -10.23 5.40
C HIS A 64 18.03 -9.67 4.08
N GLN A 65 17.43 -8.59 3.57
CA GLN A 65 17.84 -7.93 2.34
C GLN A 65 18.78 -6.76 2.64
N THR A 66 19.56 -6.37 1.63
CA THR A 66 20.47 -5.22 1.66
C THR A 66 20.17 -4.29 0.50
N GLY A 67 20.57 -3.03 0.62
CA GLY A 67 20.37 -2.01 -0.39
C GLY A 67 19.39 -0.93 0.07
N GLU A 68 19.30 0.14 -0.71
CA GLU A 68 18.60 1.36 -0.33
C GLU A 68 17.14 1.14 0.07
N LEU A 69 16.39 0.35 -0.69
CA LEU A 69 14.99 0.05 -0.37
C LEU A 69 14.86 -0.80 0.91
N ALA A 70 15.75 -1.77 1.10
CA ALA A 70 15.77 -2.58 2.31
C ALA A 70 16.09 -1.74 3.55
N ASP A 71 17.08 -0.87 3.46
CA ASP A 71 17.47 0.03 4.56
C ASP A 71 16.32 0.98 4.91
N GLN A 72 15.63 1.50 3.89
CA GLN A 72 14.47 2.36 4.06
C GLN A 72 13.30 1.63 4.74
N LEU A 73 12.92 0.44 4.27
CA LEU A 73 11.83 -0.35 4.83
C LEU A 73 12.15 -0.87 6.24
N ASN A 74 13.39 -1.24 6.51
CA ASN A 74 13.81 -1.64 7.85
C ASN A 74 13.84 -0.45 8.82
N GLY A 75 14.22 0.73 8.36
CA GLY A 75 14.36 1.94 9.18
C GLY A 75 13.04 2.67 9.47
N ILE A 76 12.07 2.64 8.53
CA ILE A 76 10.82 3.38 8.66
C ILE A 76 9.93 2.82 9.80
N PRO A 77 9.27 3.68 10.60
CA PRO A 77 8.22 3.25 11.54
C PRO A 77 7.07 2.53 10.82
N LYS A 78 6.65 1.40 11.37
CA LYS A 78 5.58 0.56 10.81
C LYS A 78 4.40 0.48 11.77
N LEU A 79 3.21 0.64 11.23
CA LEU A 79 1.95 0.38 11.92
C LEU A 79 1.32 -0.86 11.30
N VAL A 80 1.01 -1.84 12.14
CA VAL A 80 0.44 -3.13 11.71
C VAL A 80 -0.99 -3.23 12.21
N ALA A 81 -1.95 -3.15 11.29
CA ALA A 81 -3.36 -3.32 11.62
C ALA A 81 -3.71 -4.82 11.70
N SER A 82 -3.96 -5.33 12.90
CA SER A 82 -4.32 -6.72 13.12
C SER A 82 -4.99 -6.91 14.47
N THR A 83 -5.95 -7.86 14.52
CA THR A 83 -6.59 -8.34 15.75
C THR A 83 -6.06 -9.73 16.18
N THR A 84 -5.20 -10.34 15.38
CA THR A 84 -4.73 -11.73 15.57
C THR A 84 -3.21 -11.85 15.63
N LEU A 85 -2.47 -10.83 15.21
CA LEU A 85 -1.01 -10.80 15.32
C LEU A 85 -0.66 -10.58 16.79
N GLY A 86 0.35 -11.32 17.27
CA GLY A 86 0.99 -11.04 18.53
C GLY A 86 1.89 -9.80 18.46
N GLU A 87 2.90 -9.73 19.32
CA GLU A 87 3.87 -8.63 19.27
C GLU A 87 4.68 -8.66 17.96
N PRO A 88 4.74 -7.55 17.21
CA PRO A 88 5.51 -7.49 15.96
C PRO A 88 7.02 -7.58 16.24
N GLU A 89 7.71 -8.52 15.60
CA GLU A 89 9.15 -8.73 15.80
C GLU A 89 10.04 -7.90 14.86
N TRP A 90 9.51 -7.49 13.69
CA TRP A 90 10.26 -6.67 12.75
C TRP A 90 10.47 -5.27 13.33
N GLN A 91 11.73 -4.82 13.37
CA GLN A 91 12.12 -3.57 14.03
C GLN A 91 11.24 -2.38 13.62
N ASN A 92 11.03 -1.45 14.55
CA ASN A 92 10.21 -0.23 14.37
C ASN A 92 8.74 -0.52 14.01
N SER A 93 8.22 -1.68 14.40
CA SER A 93 6.82 -2.06 14.19
C SER A 93 6.00 -1.88 15.46
N THR A 94 4.79 -1.34 15.31
CA THR A 94 3.80 -1.15 16.38
C THR A 94 2.48 -1.74 15.93
N LEU A 95 1.86 -2.54 16.79
CA LEU A 95 0.54 -3.11 16.54
C LEU A 95 -0.54 -2.01 16.71
N LEU A 96 -1.43 -1.90 15.74
CA LEU A 96 -2.70 -1.19 15.84
C LEU A 96 -3.81 -2.22 16.03
N ASP A 97 -4.29 -2.34 17.24
CA ASP A 97 -5.46 -3.13 17.60
C ASP A 97 -6.69 -2.25 17.84
N GLY A 98 -7.86 -2.84 17.93
CA GLY A 98 -9.10 -2.12 18.19
C GLY A 98 -9.58 -1.24 17.03
N ASP A 99 -9.88 0.03 17.29
CA ASP A 99 -10.40 0.98 16.29
C ASP A 99 -9.28 1.54 15.40
N VAL A 100 -8.87 0.77 14.39
CA VAL A 100 -7.83 1.16 13.42
C VAL A 100 -8.23 2.43 12.65
N THR A 101 -9.49 2.56 12.26
CA THR A 101 -9.96 3.73 11.50
C THR A 101 -9.90 5.01 12.33
N GLY A 102 -10.31 4.96 13.59
CA GLY A 102 -10.20 6.08 14.52
C GLY A 102 -8.75 6.46 14.81
N ALA A 103 -7.89 5.47 15.06
CA ALA A 103 -6.46 5.70 15.29
C ALA A 103 -5.77 6.37 14.08
N LEU A 104 -6.08 5.93 12.86
CA LEU A 104 -5.53 6.51 11.64
C LEU A 104 -6.09 7.90 11.35
N ALA A 105 -7.37 8.15 11.62
CA ALA A 105 -7.96 9.48 11.51
C ALA A 105 -7.30 10.48 12.45
N GLU A 106 -6.94 10.05 13.67
CA GLU A 106 -6.18 10.87 14.62
C GLU A 106 -4.76 11.12 14.15
N LEU A 107 -4.08 10.08 13.68
CA LEU A 107 -2.71 10.18 13.16
C LEU A 107 -2.62 11.13 11.96
N LYS A 108 -3.62 11.16 11.09
CA LYS A 108 -3.69 12.09 9.95
C LYS A 108 -3.69 13.57 10.38
N ARG A 109 -4.18 13.90 11.58
CA ARG A 109 -4.21 15.27 12.11
C ARG A 109 -2.86 15.72 12.69
N GLN A 110 -1.95 14.78 12.92
CA GLN A 110 -0.61 15.09 13.43
C GLN A 110 0.31 15.60 12.31
N PRO A 111 1.34 16.40 12.62
CA PRO A 111 2.34 16.79 11.62
C PRO A 111 3.16 15.57 11.19
N GLY A 112 3.56 15.53 9.93
CA GLY A 112 4.37 14.46 9.36
C GLY A 112 4.25 14.37 7.85
N LYS A 113 4.97 13.40 7.27
CA LYS A 113 4.87 13.04 5.86
C LYS A 113 3.69 12.07 5.63
N ASN A 114 3.61 11.49 4.45
CA ASN A 114 2.57 10.53 4.11
C ASN A 114 2.67 9.26 4.97
N ILE A 115 1.54 8.60 5.15
CA ILE A 115 1.41 7.24 5.63
C ILE A 115 1.25 6.36 4.39
N GLN A 116 2.26 5.53 4.10
CA GLN A 116 2.24 4.64 2.95
C GLN A 116 1.56 3.33 3.33
N LEU A 117 0.39 3.07 2.78
CA LEU A 117 -0.27 1.76 2.87
C LEU A 117 0.23 0.89 1.71
N SER A 118 0.95 -0.18 2.03
CA SER A 118 1.46 -1.14 1.03
C SER A 118 0.66 -2.43 1.09
N GLY A 119 0.15 -2.86 -0.07
CA GLY A 119 -0.67 -4.06 -0.16
C GLY A 119 -1.89 -4.01 0.76
N SER A 120 -2.18 -5.13 1.47
CA SER A 120 -3.23 -5.19 2.51
C SER A 120 -4.63 -4.98 1.95
N ILE A 121 -5.12 -5.95 1.22
CA ILE A 121 -6.37 -5.91 0.45
C ILE A 121 -7.55 -5.46 1.31
N THR A 122 -7.77 -6.13 2.44
CA THR A 122 -8.90 -5.84 3.34
C THR A 122 -8.76 -4.45 3.95
N LEU A 123 -7.56 -4.07 4.39
CA LEU A 123 -7.33 -2.77 4.99
C LEU A 123 -7.53 -1.64 3.97
N THR A 124 -7.05 -1.81 2.72
CA THR A 124 -7.29 -0.85 1.64
C THR A 124 -8.78 -0.64 1.39
N ARG A 125 -9.56 -1.72 1.31
CA ARG A 125 -11.03 -1.62 1.15
C ARG A 125 -11.67 -0.88 2.32
N THR A 126 -11.32 -1.26 3.55
CA THR A 126 -11.87 -0.64 4.77
C THR A 126 -11.59 0.85 4.80
N LEU A 127 -10.34 1.26 4.55
CA LEU A 127 -9.95 2.66 4.61
C LEU A 127 -10.50 3.48 3.43
N LEU A 128 -10.67 2.87 2.26
CA LEU A 128 -11.29 3.51 1.11
C LEU A 128 -12.77 3.82 1.39
N HIS A 129 -13.51 2.86 1.96
CA HIS A 129 -14.90 3.06 2.37
C HIS A 129 -15.05 4.06 3.53
N ALA A 130 -14.11 4.09 4.44
CA ALA A 130 -14.09 5.07 5.53
C ALA A 130 -13.70 6.49 5.07
N GLY A 131 -13.35 6.68 3.79
CA GLY A 131 -12.89 7.98 3.25
C GLY A 131 -11.54 8.43 3.81
N LEU A 132 -10.73 7.50 4.29
CA LEU A 132 -9.43 7.81 4.89
C LEU A 132 -8.26 7.78 3.90
N ILE A 133 -8.40 7.11 2.76
CA ILE A 133 -7.40 7.11 1.69
C ILE A 133 -7.49 8.43 0.93
N ASP A 134 -6.40 9.17 0.87
CA ASP A 134 -6.28 10.42 0.12
C ASP A 134 -5.82 10.19 -1.31
N GLU A 135 -5.02 9.14 -1.52
CA GLU A 135 -4.55 8.74 -2.85
C GLU A 135 -4.50 7.22 -2.96
N LEU A 136 -5.09 6.68 -4.02
CA LEU A 136 -5.02 5.28 -4.39
C LEU A 136 -4.15 5.17 -5.65
N ARG A 137 -2.99 4.53 -5.54
CA ARG A 137 -2.09 4.25 -6.66
C ARG A 137 -2.17 2.79 -7.04
N LEU A 138 -2.48 2.54 -8.30
CA LEU A 138 -2.61 1.20 -8.86
C LEU A 138 -1.64 1.05 -10.02
N MET A 139 -0.65 0.16 -9.87
CA MET A 139 0.21 -0.24 -10.97
C MET A 139 -0.44 -1.43 -11.68
N VAL A 140 -1.18 -1.13 -12.75
CA VAL A 140 -1.94 -2.10 -13.52
C VAL A 140 -1.00 -2.85 -14.46
N HIS A 141 -0.82 -4.13 -14.19
CA HIS A 141 0.05 -5.01 -14.99
C HIS A 141 -0.73 -5.61 -16.17
N PRO A 142 -0.10 -5.75 -17.34
CA PRO A 142 -0.74 -6.29 -18.53
C PRO A 142 -0.84 -7.83 -18.47
N ILE A 143 -1.49 -8.34 -17.45
CA ILE A 143 -1.70 -9.78 -17.21
C ILE A 143 -3.10 -10.05 -16.68
N VAL A 144 -3.69 -11.13 -17.14
CA VAL A 144 -4.94 -11.71 -16.61
C VAL A 144 -4.56 -12.97 -15.85
N LEU A 145 -4.89 -13.01 -14.55
CA LEU A 145 -4.55 -14.14 -13.68
C LEU A 145 -5.67 -15.19 -13.60
N GLY A 146 -6.93 -14.76 -13.74
CA GLY A 146 -8.10 -15.63 -13.70
C GLY A 146 -8.52 -16.08 -12.30
N SER A 147 -7.62 -16.09 -11.34
CA SER A 147 -7.86 -16.47 -9.94
C SER A 147 -7.06 -15.60 -8.97
N GLY A 148 -7.42 -15.63 -7.69
CA GLY A 148 -6.82 -14.83 -6.64
C GLY A 148 -7.75 -13.75 -6.09
N GLN A 149 -7.38 -13.13 -4.97
CA GLN A 149 -8.19 -12.07 -4.36
C GLN A 149 -8.11 -10.79 -5.19
N ARG A 150 -9.28 -10.28 -5.58
CA ARG A 150 -9.41 -8.99 -6.28
C ARG A 150 -9.51 -7.85 -5.28
N LEU A 151 -9.05 -6.66 -5.69
CA LEU A 151 -9.17 -5.46 -4.85
C LEU A 151 -10.65 -5.08 -4.65
N PHE A 152 -11.45 -5.15 -5.70
CA PHE A 152 -12.87 -4.85 -5.65
C PHE A 152 -13.68 -6.10 -5.97
N THR A 153 -14.69 -6.39 -5.14
CA THR A 153 -15.56 -7.55 -5.25
C THR A 153 -17.02 -7.11 -5.22
N GLU A 154 -17.93 -8.04 -5.53
CA GLU A 154 -19.37 -7.80 -5.36
C GLU A 154 -19.66 -7.34 -3.91
N GLY A 155 -20.57 -6.38 -3.77
CA GLY A 155 -20.90 -5.79 -2.48
C GLY A 155 -19.95 -4.71 -1.97
N THR A 156 -18.85 -4.43 -2.68
CA THR A 156 -17.92 -3.34 -2.34
C THR A 156 -18.63 -2.01 -2.54
N GLY A 157 -19.66 -1.57 -2.46
CA GLY A 157 -20.26 -0.24 -2.60
C GLY A 157 -19.61 0.66 -3.66
N ARG A 158 -20.25 1.75 -3.99
CA ARG A 158 -19.71 2.71 -4.97
C ARG A 158 -18.82 3.73 -4.26
N VAL A 159 -17.57 3.85 -4.72
CA VAL A 159 -16.63 4.90 -4.29
C VAL A 159 -16.19 5.67 -5.54
N PRO A 160 -16.73 6.86 -5.79
CA PRO A 160 -16.30 7.68 -6.91
C PRO A 160 -14.86 8.12 -6.75
N LEU A 161 -14.06 7.97 -7.80
CA LEU A 161 -12.65 8.33 -7.82
C LEU A 161 -12.39 9.28 -8.99
N LYS A 162 -11.44 10.20 -8.80
CA LYS A 162 -10.94 11.10 -9.83
C LYS A 162 -9.49 10.76 -10.15
N LEU A 163 -9.20 10.49 -11.41
CA LEU A 163 -7.83 10.31 -11.90
C LEU A 163 -7.04 11.60 -11.74
N THR A 164 -5.87 11.52 -11.11
CA THR A 164 -4.96 12.65 -10.90
C THR A 164 -3.63 12.49 -11.62
N GLY A 165 -3.25 11.27 -11.97
CA GLY A 165 -2.02 10.98 -12.72
C GLY A 165 -2.09 9.63 -13.42
N SER A 166 -1.35 9.52 -14.52
CA SER A 166 -1.23 8.28 -15.29
C SER A 166 0.13 8.27 -15.98
N THR A 167 0.89 7.20 -15.79
CA THR A 167 2.19 6.99 -16.44
C THR A 167 2.27 5.57 -16.96
N THR A 168 2.62 5.40 -18.23
CA THR A 168 2.83 4.08 -18.83
C THR A 168 4.31 3.76 -18.83
N PHE A 169 4.68 2.63 -18.21
CA PHE A 169 6.06 2.14 -18.22
C PHE A 169 6.34 1.35 -19.50
N SER A 170 7.63 1.24 -19.86
CA SER A 170 8.08 0.53 -21.06
C SER A 170 7.71 -0.96 -21.06
N THR A 171 7.43 -1.55 -19.89
CA THR A 171 6.94 -2.92 -19.71
C THR A 171 5.44 -3.09 -19.98
N GLY A 172 4.71 -1.98 -20.24
CA GLY A 172 3.26 -1.99 -20.41
C GLY A 172 2.47 -1.86 -19.12
N VAL A 173 3.13 -1.77 -17.97
CA VAL A 173 2.46 -1.43 -16.70
C VAL A 173 1.99 0.02 -16.74
N ILE A 174 0.79 0.29 -16.25
CA ILE A 174 0.23 1.63 -16.13
C ILE A 174 0.12 1.98 -14.66
N ASP A 175 0.87 2.98 -14.23
CA ASP A 175 0.76 3.56 -12.89
C ASP A 175 -0.34 4.62 -12.88
N LEU A 176 -1.41 4.35 -12.18
CA LEU A 176 -2.59 5.22 -12.07
C LEU A 176 -2.69 5.78 -10.65
N ALA A 177 -2.81 7.09 -10.54
CA ALA A 177 -3.08 7.77 -9.28
C ALA A 177 -4.51 8.32 -9.27
N TYR A 178 -5.27 7.94 -8.24
CA TYR A 178 -6.63 8.39 -8.01
C TYR A 178 -6.77 9.05 -6.63
N ARG A 179 -7.74 9.95 -6.51
CA ARG A 179 -8.22 10.46 -5.23
C ARG A 179 -9.74 10.30 -5.13
N PRO A 180 -10.33 10.30 -3.94
CA PRO A 180 -11.79 10.43 -3.81
C PRO A 180 -12.32 11.64 -4.59
N ALA A 181 -13.47 11.47 -5.24
CA ALA A 181 -14.10 12.53 -6.06
C ALA A 181 -14.83 13.56 -5.19
#